data_7b806b2ac003e458a3830fc9b78a676d
#
_entry.id   7b806b2ac003e458a3830fc9b78a676d
#
_cell.length_a   1.000
_cell.length_b   1.000
_cell.length_c   1.000
_cell.angle_alpha   90.00
_cell.angle_beta   90.00
_cell.angle_gamma   90.00
#
_symmetry.space_group_name_H-M   'P 1'
#
loop_
_entity.id
_entity.type
_entity.pdbx_description
1 polymer ?
#
loop_
_entity_poly.entity_id
_entity_poly.type
_entity_poly.pdbx_seq_one_letter_code
_entity_poly.pdbx_strand_id
1 'polypeptide(L)'
;MKKIIYLLIMFFSIGLLSGCEKTETKMDNINIYTTTYPINFIINKLYEDHAKVYSVYPTGVDVDKYELSTRKLEEYSKSDLFVFNSLDKDRDYAVKMINLNSKLKVIDVATGMKYNNSIEELWLSPNNYLMMAENLKNGLAEYITNPYLVEEINDKYKDLEYEISKLDANLTEAITSAKYKIIVTDSDIFKFLEKYGLKVISLEDNKDLSTNKIEEVKNLIKEKQIKYIYSTTSKTNDTVTKLIKDNNLEQITINTMHSTDGNITNSNENYITIMTNNINELKKELYK
;
A
#
# COMPACT_ATOMS: atom_id res chain seq x y z
N MET A 1 71.54 -18.71 -6.38
CA MET A 1 70.37 -19.31 -5.69
C MET A 1 69.73 -18.36 -4.64
N LYS A 2 70.44 -17.77 -3.71
CA LYS A 2 69.86 -16.86 -2.67
C LYS A 2 69.11 -15.63 -3.26
N LYS A 3 69.62 -14.99 -4.32
CA LYS A 3 68.99 -13.81 -4.94
C LYS A 3 67.67 -14.14 -5.65
N ILE A 4 67.52 -15.36 -6.18
CA ILE A 4 66.28 -15.83 -6.83
C ILE A 4 65.19 -16.10 -5.80
N ILE A 5 65.57 -16.59 -4.60
CA ILE A 5 64.67 -16.83 -3.47
C ILE A 5 64.07 -15.52 -2.94
N TYR A 6 64.88 -14.45 -2.83
CA TYR A 6 64.42 -13.13 -2.42
C TYR A 6 63.45 -12.50 -3.44
N LEU A 7 63.69 -12.72 -4.74
CA LEU A 7 62.82 -12.25 -5.79
C LEU A 7 61.47 -12.98 -5.80
N LEU A 8 61.47 -14.28 -5.52
CA LEU A 8 60.25 -15.09 -5.36
C LEU A 8 59.43 -14.71 -4.11
N ILE A 9 60.11 -14.41 -2.99
CA ILE A 9 59.46 -13.96 -1.76
C ILE A 9 58.86 -12.55 -1.94
N MET A 10 59.54 -11.68 -2.68
CA MET A 10 59.04 -10.32 -3.01
C MET A 10 57.81 -10.38 -3.94
N PHE A 11 57.76 -11.31 -4.88
CA PHE A 11 56.57 -11.51 -5.75
C PHE A 11 55.39 -12.13 -5.01
N PHE A 12 55.65 -12.99 -4.02
CA PHE A 12 54.62 -13.62 -3.20
C PHE A 12 53.99 -12.65 -2.20
N SER A 13 54.75 -11.68 -1.69
CA SER A 13 54.25 -10.65 -0.79
C SER A 13 53.40 -9.59 -1.47
N ILE A 14 53.54 -9.37 -2.77
CA ILE A 14 52.70 -8.43 -3.55
C ILE A 14 51.31 -9.05 -3.84
N GLY A 15 51.20 -10.38 -3.92
CA GLY A 15 49.94 -11.11 -4.13
C GLY A 15 49.01 -11.11 -2.93
N LEU A 16 49.46 -10.79 -1.72
CA LEU A 16 48.64 -10.76 -0.48
C LEU A 16 48.03 -9.37 -0.18
N LEU A 17 48.30 -8.37 -1.03
CA LEU A 17 47.67 -7.04 -0.98
C LEU A 17 46.49 -6.89 -1.90
N SER A 18 45.97 -8.00 -2.47
CA SER A 18 44.64 -8.02 -3.14
C SER A 18 43.62 -7.73 -2.07
N GLY A 19 43.37 -6.45 -1.89
CA GLY A 19 42.62 -5.84 -0.87
C GLY A 19 41.26 -6.52 -0.64
N CYS A 20 40.77 -6.44 0.54
CA CYS A 20 39.35 -6.33 0.79
C CYS A 20 38.79 -5.32 -0.20
N GLU A 21 38.31 -5.78 -1.36
CA GLU A 21 37.29 -5.09 -2.08
C GLU A 21 36.18 -4.93 -1.03
N LYS A 22 36.00 -3.70 -0.54
CA LYS A 22 34.77 -3.37 0.16
C LYS A 22 33.69 -3.83 -0.79
N THR A 23 33.01 -4.92 -0.44
CA THR A 23 31.78 -5.32 -1.07
C THR A 23 30.86 -4.13 -0.82
N GLU A 24 30.81 -3.18 -1.75
CA GLU A 24 29.77 -2.17 -1.76
C GLU A 24 28.49 -2.97 -1.68
N THR A 25 27.78 -2.81 -0.60
CA THR A 25 26.46 -3.39 -0.44
C THR A 25 25.64 -2.75 -1.55
N LYS A 26 25.45 -3.50 -2.65
CA LYS A 26 24.80 -3.03 -3.89
C LYS A 26 23.42 -2.43 -3.68
N MET A 27 22.93 -2.43 -2.44
CA MET A 27 21.61 -2.00 -1.99
C MET A 27 21.68 -0.97 -0.86
N ASP A 28 22.75 -0.20 -0.72
CA ASP A 28 22.85 0.91 0.22
C ASP A 28 22.99 2.24 -0.51
N ASN A 29 22.40 3.33 0.00
CA ASN A 29 22.28 4.64 -0.64
C ASN A 29 21.66 4.61 -2.05
N ILE A 30 20.63 3.79 -2.24
CA ILE A 30 19.95 3.59 -3.53
C ILE A 30 18.77 4.54 -3.72
N ASN A 31 18.36 4.70 -4.98
CA ASN A 31 17.14 5.40 -5.34
C ASN A 31 16.04 4.38 -5.65
N ILE A 32 14.90 4.50 -4.98
CA ILE A 32 13.74 3.64 -5.14
C ILE A 32 12.57 4.47 -5.66
N TYR A 33 11.93 4.01 -6.72
CA TYR A 33 10.61 4.52 -7.11
C TYR A 33 9.52 3.54 -6.68
N THR A 34 8.43 4.10 -6.18
CA THR A 34 7.23 3.35 -5.77
C THR A 34 6.01 3.89 -6.49
N THR A 35 4.96 3.11 -6.58
CA THR A 35 3.72 3.56 -7.22
C THR A 35 2.79 4.26 -6.24
N THR A 36 2.00 3.57 -5.44
CA THR A 36 1.01 4.18 -4.56
C THR A 36 1.57 4.52 -3.17
N TYR A 37 0.89 5.43 -2.46
CA TYR A 37 1.26 5.82 -1.11
C TYR A 37 1.39 4.63 -0.13
N PRO A 38 0.48 3.64 -0.09
CA PRO A 38 0.64 2.49 0.82
C PRO A 38 1.95 1.72 0.59
N ILE A 39 2.40 1.59 -0.66
CA ILE A 39 3.67 0.95 -0.99
C ILE A 39 4.84 1.81 -0.51
N ASN A 40 4.74 3.14 -0.75
CA ASN A 40 5.74 4.10 -0.29
C ASN A 40 5.91 4.05 1.23
N PHE A 41 4.82 3.91 1.98
CA PHE A 41 4.87 3.80 3.44
C PHE A 41 5.62 2.53 3.90
N ILE A 42 5.34 1.36 3.28
CA ILE A 42 6.04 0.12 3.68
C ILE A 42 7.54 0.24 3.42
N ILE A 43 7.96 0.69 2.23
CA ILE A 43 9.39 0.78 1.91
C ILE A 43 10.10 1.79 2.81
N ASN A 44 9.48 2.92 3.15
CA ASN A 44 10.06 3.85 4.11
C ASN A 44 10.20 3.21 5.50
N LYS A 45 9.18 2.48 5.98
CA LYS A 45 9.25 1.77 7.26
C LYS A 45 10.37 0.73 7.33
N LEU A 46 10.61 0.03 6.22
CA LEU A 46 11.60 -1.06 6.20
C LEU A 46 13.00 -0.60 5.80
N TYR A 47 13.14 0.50 5.02
CA TYR A 47 14.38 0.74 4.27
C TYR A 47 14.80 2.22 4.13
N GLU A 48 14.14 3.19 4.79
CA GLU A 48 14.40 4.63 4.60
C GLU A 48 15.85 5.05 4.92
N ASP A 49 16.51 4.37 5.86
CA ASP A 49 17.90 4.69 6.26
C ASP A 49 18.92 4.32 5.17
N HIS A 50 18.52 3.49 4.19
CA HIS A 50 19.38 2.95 3.15
C HIS A 50 18.98 3.39 1.73
N ALA A 51 17.93 4.21 1.59
CA ALA A 51 17.41 4.59 0.29
C ALA A 51 16.75 5.97 0.29
N LYS A 52 16.72 6.59 -0.90
CA LYS A 52 15.85 7.71 -1.19
C LYS A 52 14.63 7.19 -1.92
N VAL A 53 13.46 7.35 -1.33
CA VAL A 53 12.19 6.81 -1.85
C VAL A 53 11.39 7.92 -2.52
N TYR A 54 10.95 7.66 -3.75
CA TYR A 54 10.20 8.59 -4.58
C TYR A 54 8.91 7.92 -5.08
N SER A 55 7.85 8.70 -5.25
CA SER A 55 6.64 8.24 -5.92
C SER A 55 6.70 8.51 -7.43
N VAL A 56 6.24 7.57 -8.25
CA VAL A 56 6.04 7.80 -9.69
C VAL A 56 4.83 8.68 -9.97
N TYR A 57 3.87 8.72 -9.05
CA TYR A 57 2.69 9.56 -9.14
C TYR A 57 2.91 10.88 -8.41
N PRO A 58 2.70 12.03 -9.06
CA PRO A 58 2.72 13.33 -8.40
C PRO A 58 1.62 13.43 -7.35
N THR A 59 1.85 14.24 -6.31
CA THR A 59 0.85 14.53 -5.29
C THR A 59 -0.43 15.11 -5.90
N GLY A 60 -1.60 14.65 -5.46
CA GLY A 60 -2.91 15.15 -5.83
C GLY A 60 -3.40 14.73 -7.22
N VAL A 61 -2.74 13.79 -7.88
CA VAL A 61 -3.24 13.26 -9.15
C VAL A 61 -4.24 12.12 -8.90
N ASP A 62 -5.20 12.02 -9.80
CA ASP A 62 -6.06 10.85 -9.92
C ASP A 62 -5.22 9.71 -10.53
N VAL A 63 -4.84 8.75 -9.70
CA VAL A 63 -3.94 7.65 -10.07
C VAL A 63 -4.51 6.83 -11.23
N ASP A 64 -5.84 6.64 -11.28
CA ASP A 64 -6.49 5.86 -12.35
C ASP A 64 -6.36 6.51 -13.71
N LYS A 65 -6.38 7.84 -13.75
CA LYS A 65 -6.33 8.63 -14.99
C LYS A 65 -4.93 9.08 -15.36
N TYR A 66 -3.99 9.04 -14.42
CA TYR A 66 -2.64 9.51 -14.67
C TYR A 66 -1.83 8.48 -15.44
N GLU A 67 -1.22 8.92 -16.54
CA GLU A 67 -0.34 8.10 -17.35
C GLU A 67 1.09 8.61 -17.32
N LEU A 68 2.05 7.71 -17.09
CA LEU A 68 3.47 8.03 -17.15
C LEU A 68 3.89 8.25 -18.61
N SER A 69 4.45 9.43 -18.90
CA SER A 69 5.03 9.71 -20.21
C SER A 69 6.28 8.83 -20.45
N THR A 70 6.61 8.59 -21.72
CA THR A 70 7.83 7.86 -22.11
C THR A 70 9.08 8.45 -21.45
N ARG A 71 9.19 9.79 -21.41
CA ARG A 71 10.31 10.48 -20.76
C ARG A 71 10.42 10.14 -19.27
N LYS A 72 9.30 10.08 -18.55
CA LYS A 72 9.30 9.71 -17.12
C LYS A 72 9.66 8.23 -16.94
N LEU A 73 9.17 7.35 -17.79
CA LEU A 73 9.55 5.93 -17.77
C LEU A 73 11.06 5.75 -17.99
N GLU A 74 11.67 6.50 -18.94
CA GLU A 74 13.12 6.51 -19.16
C GLU A 74 13.88 7.06 -17.96
N GLU A 75 13.38 8.09 -17.30
CA GLU A 75 13.98 8.67 -16.09
C GLU A 75 13.93 7.67 -14.93
N TYR A 76 12.77 7.13 -14.65
CA TYR A 76 12.56 6.22 -13.49
C TYR A 76 13.23 4.86 -13.70
N SER A 77 13.37 4.39 -14.95
CA SER A 77 14.11 3.16 -15.26
C SER A 77 15.59 3.21 -14.87
N LYS A 78 16.16 4.40 -14.64
CA LYS A 78 17.54 4.59 -14.19
C LYS A 78 17.73 4.45 -12.68
N SER A 79 16.65 4.26 -11.93
CA SER A 79 16.74 3.99 -10.50
C SER A 79 17.32 2.60 -10.21
N ASP A 80 17.64 2.34 -8.96
CA ASP A 80 18.20 1.06 -8.53
C ASP A 80 17.11 0.01 -8.30
N LEU A 81 15.93 0.45 -7.86
CA LEU A 81 14.80 -0.42 -7.55
C LEU A 81 13.47 0.27 -7.88
N PHE A 82 12.55 -0.50 -8.44
CA PHE A 82 11.15 -0.13 -8.63
C PHE A 82 10.24 -1.08 -7.86
N VAL A 83 9.38 -0.53 -6.98
CA VAL A 83 8.43 -1.28 -6.16
C VAL A 83 7.02 -0.94 -6.60
N PHE A 84 6.23 -1.94 -6.96
CA PHE A 84 4.96 -1.77 -7.62
C PHE A 84 3.95 -2.87 -7.26
N ASN A 85 2.71 -2.69 -7.71
CA ASN A 85 1.62 -3.66 -7.60
C ASN A 85 1.28 -4.22 -8.98
N SER A 86 1.51 -5.51 -9.20
CA SER A 86 1.26 -6.16 -10.50
C SER A 86 -0.21 -6.39 -10.84
N LEU A 87 -1.12 -6.20 -9.89
CA LEU A 87 -2.55 -6.39 -10.10
C LEU A 87 -3.24 -5.16 -10.71
N ASP A 88 -2.45 -4.09 -10.98
CA ASP A 88 -2.89 -2.86 -11.60
C ASP A 88 -2.02 -2.55 -12.85
N LYS A 89 -2.30 -1.41 -13.52
CA LYS A 89 -1.53 -0.87 -14.66
C LYS A 89 -0.04 -0.66 -14.37
N ASP A 90 0.35 -0.60 -13.11
CA ASP A 90 1.73 -0.49 -12.66
C ASP A 90 2.63 -1.61 -13.20
N ARG A 91 2.06 -2.79 -13.45
CA ARG A 91 2.75 -3.89 -14.12
C ARG A 91 3.27 -3.49 -15.50
N ASP A 92 2.50 -2.74 -16.28
CA ASP A 92 2.90 -2.29 -17.61
C ASP A 92 4.07 -1.29 -17.53
N TYR A 93 4.09 -0.46 -16.50
CA TYR A 93 5.22 0.43 -16.22
C TYR A 93 6.48 -0.36 -15.87
N ALA A 94 6.37 -1.37 -15.00
CA ALA A 94 7.50 -2.24 -14.67
C ALA A 94 8.08 -2.92 -15.90
N VAL A 95 7.25 -3.49 -16.76
CA VAL A 95 7.69 -4.13 -18.03
C VAL A 95 8.39 -3.13 -18.95
N LYS A 96 7.83 -1.93 -19.13
CA LYS A 96 8.44 -0.87 -19.95
C LYS A 96 9.80 -0.43 -19.40
N MET A 97 9.89 -0.23 -18.08
CA MET A 97 11.12 0.20 -17.41
C MET A 97 12.22 -0.87 -17.47
N ILE A 98 11.89 -2.15 -17.30
CA ILE A 98 12.84 -3.27 -17.44
C ILE A 98 13.36 -3.35 -18.88
N ASN A 99 12.49 -3.14 -19.87
CA ASN A 99 12.90 -3.12 -21.29
C ASN A 99 13.85 -1.94 -21.62
N LEU A 100 13.70 -0.81 -20.92
CA LEU A 100 14.60 0.35 -21.04
C LEU A 100 15.92 0.14 -20.28
N ASN A 101 15.89 -0.54 -19.15
CA ASN A 101 17.04 -0.83 -18.32
C ASN A 101 16.94 -2.24 -17.70
N SER A 102 17.59 -3.21 -18.31
CA SER A 102 17.62 -4.59 -17.83
C SER A 102 18.34 -4.81 -16.48
N LYS A 103 19.02 -3.77 -15.96
CA LYS A 103 19.66 -3.81 -14.63
C LYS A 103 18.74 -3.32 -13.51
N LEU A 104 17.62 -2.68 -13.85
CA LEU A 104 16.63 -2.24 -12.88
C LEU A 104 16.12 -3.45 -12.07
N LYS A 105 16.22 -3.38 -10.75
CA LYS A 105 15.60 -4.34 -9.85
C LYS A 105 14.13 -3.98 -9.68
N VAL A 106 13.29 -4.99 -9.54
CA VAL A 106 11.85 -4.79 -9.36
C VAL A 106 11.33 -5.68 -8.23
N ILE A 107 10.40 -5.16 -7.44
CA ILE A 107 9.68 -5.95 -6.44
C ILE A 107 8.18 -5.72 -6.65
N ASP A 108 7.46 -6.81 -6.89
CA ASP A 108 6.01 -6.83 -6.91
C ASP A 108 5.47 -7.17 -5.53
N VAL A 109 4.90 -6.18 -4.85
CA VAL A 109 4.33 -6.37 -3.51
C VAL A 109 3.03 -7.16 -3.50
N ALA A 110 2.39 -7.35 -4.66
CA ALA A 110 1.14 -8.10 -4.80
C ALA A 110 1.35 -9.55 -5.25
N THR A 111 2.59 -10.04 -5.28
CA THR A 111 2.90 -11.43 -5.66
C THR A 111 2.05 -12.43 -4.86
N GLY A 112 1.32 -13.30 -5.60
CA GLY A 112 0.45 -14.33 -4.99
C GLY A 112 -0.85 -13.81 -4.37
N MET A 113 -1.12 -12.50 -4.47
CA MET A 113 -2.34 -11.88 -3.94
C MET A 113 -3.44 -11.79 -4.99
N LYS A 114 -4.65 -11.52 -4.53
CA LYS A 114 -5.84 -11.21 -5.34
C LYS A 114 -6.79 -10.34 -4.53
N TYR A 115 -7.66 -9.62 -5.22
CA TYR A 115 -8.78 -8.90 -4.61
C TYR A 115 -10.10 -9.36 -5.23
N ASN A 116 -11.22 -9.10 -4.56
CA ASN A 116 -12.55 -9.55 -5.00
C ASN A 116 -13.38 -8.40 -5.58
N ASN A 117 -13.34 -7.22 -4.98
CA ASN A 117 -14.21 -6.10 -5.34
C ASN A 117 -13.42 -4.90 -5.84
N SER A 118 -12.33 -4.55 -5.17
CA SER A 118 -11.53 -3.37 -5.49
C SER A 118 -10.07 -3.61 -5.13
N ILE A 119 -9.17 -3.00 -5.90
CA ILE A 119 -7.72 -3.10 -5.69
C ILE A 119 -7.29 -2.55 -4.33
N GLU A 120 -8.02 -1.59 -3.80
CA GLU A 120 -7.76 -1.00 -2.49
C GLU A 120 -7.92 -2.00 -1.34
N GLU A 121 -8.59 -3.13 -1.56
CA GLU A 121 -8.61 -4.24 -0.58
C GLU A 121 -7.21 -4.72 -0.21
N LEU A 122 -6.22 -4.52 -1.09
CA LEU A 122 -4.83 -4.92 -0.83
C LEU A 122 -4.23 -4.14 0.34
N TRP A 123 -4.62 -2.88 0.53
CA TRP A 123 -4.08 -2.05 1.61
C TRP A 123 -5.10 -1.58 2.63
N LEU A 124 -6.40 -1.56 2.33
CA LEU A 124 -7.44 -1.26 3.32
C LEU A 124 -7.73 -2.44 4.23
N SER A 125 -7.43 -3.67 3.79
CA SER A 125 -7.49 -4.86 4.64
C SER A 125 -6.15 -5.05 5.35
N PRO A 126 -6.07 -4.91 6.70
CA PRO A 126 -4.80 -5.04 7.41
C PRO A 126 -4.04 -6.35 7.12
N ASN A 127 -4.75 -7.49 7.01
CA ASN A 127 -4.12 -8.77 6.69
C ASN A 127 -3.51 -8.80 5.28
N ASN A 128 -4.20 -8.22 4.28
CA ASN A 128 -3.64 -8.11 2.94
C ASN A 128 -2.44 -7.17 2.92
N TYR A 129 -2.53 -6.06 3.64
CA TYR A 129 -1.42 -5.11 3.73
C TYR A 129 -0.19 -5.70 4.39
N LEU A 130 -0.37 -6.56 5.39
CA LEU A 130 0.73 -7.32 5.99
C LEU A 130 1.40 -8.25 4.98
N MET A 131 0.62 -8.91 4.09
CA MET A 131 1.17 -9.71 2.99
C MET A 131 1.99 -8.85 2.01
N MET A 132 1.52 -7.63 1.68
CA MET A 132 2.30 -6.70 0.86
C MET A 132 3.64 -6.35 1.53
N ALA A 133 3.62 -6.09 2.83
CA ALA A 133 4.84 -5.79 3.59
C ALA A 133 5.80 -6.99 3.64
N GLU A 134 5.28 -8.20 3.78
CA GLU A 134 6.07 -9.43 3.74
C GLU A 134 6.68 -9.68 2.35
N ASN A 135 5.90 -9.49 1.28
CA ASN A 135 6.40 -9.58 -0.09
C ASN A 135 7.54 -8.59 -0.35
N LEU A 136 7.40 -7.34 0.13
CA LEU A 136 8.46 -6.35 0.01
C LEU A 136 9.72 -6.75 0.78
N LYS A 137 9.57 -7.18 2.05
CA LYS A 137 10.69 -7.68 2.87
C LYS A 137 11.43 -8.82 2.17
N ASN A 138 10.70 -9.81 1.66
CA ASN A 138 11.27 -10.96 0.97
C ASN A 138 11.97 -10.54 -0.34
N GLY A 139 11.34 -9.67 -1.12
CA GLY A 139 11.95 -9.13 -2.35
C GLY A 139 13.23 -8.32 -2.09
N LEU A 140 13.29 -7.54 -1.01
CA LEU A 140 14.53 -6.86 -0.59
C LEU A 140 15.63 -7.87 -0.24
N ALA A 141 15.29 -8.94 0.50
CA ALA A 141 16.24 -9.97 0.89
C ALA A 141 16.85 -10.73 -0.30
N GLU A 142 16.17 -10.80 -1.46
CA GLU A 142 16.72 -11.39 -2.69
C GLU A 142 17.87 -10.56 -3.29
N TYR A 143 17.86 -9.25 -3.08
CA TYR A 143 18.85 -8.34 -3.65
C TYR A 143 19.96 -7.95 -2.67
N ILE A 144 19.74 -8.11 -1.37
CA ILE A 144 20.65 -7.71 -0.30
C ILE A 144 21.54 -8.88 0.09
N THR A 145 22.86 -8.68 -0.02
CA THR A 145 23.85 -9.70 0.35
C THR A 145 24.42 -9.52 1.75
N ASN A 146 24.21 -8.34 2.37
CA ASN A 146 24.67 -8.03 3.72
C ASN A 146 23.71 -8.63 4.77
N PRO A 147 24.14 -9.63 5.56
CA PRO A 147 23.27 -10.29 6.53
C PRO A 147 22.79 -9.34 7.65
N TYR A 148 23.59 -8.35 8.04
CA TYR A 148 23.19 -7.37 9.06
C TYR A 148 22.05 -6.48 8.57
N LEU A 149 22.07 -6.10 7.30
CA LEU A 149 21.00 -5.31 6.71
C LEU A 149 19.71 -6.14 6.55
N VAL A 150 19.82 -7.43 6.21
CA VAL A 150 18.68 -8.34 6.19
C VAL A 150 18.07 -8.50 7.58
N GLU A 151 18.89 -8.60 8.63
CA GLU A 151 18.43 -8.69 10.02
C GLU A 151 17.71 -7.39 10.44
N GLU A 152 18.27 -6.23 10.13
CA GLU A 152 17.66 -4.92 10.39
C GLU A 152 16.27 -4.80 9.73
N ILE A 153 16.14 -5.19 8.46
CA ILE A 153 14.85 -5.18 7.75
C ILE A 153 13.85 -6.13 8.42
N ASN A 154 14.31 -7.31 8.87
CA ASN A 154 13.44 -8.25 9.58
C ASN A 154 12.95 -7.67 10.92
N ASP A 155 13.77 -6.93 11.64
CA ASP A 155 13.34 -6.30 12.90
C ASP A 155 12.37 -5.15 12.63
N LYS A 156 12.64 -4.27 11.66
CA LYS A 156 11.70 -3.23 11.23
C LYS A 156 10.36 -3.81 10.72
N TYR A 157 10.42 -4.97 10.06
CA TYR A 157 9.21 -5.67 9.64
C TYR A 157 8.38 -6.17 10.84
N LYS A 158 9.00 -6.71 11.89
CA LYS A 158 8.30 -7.14 13.12
C LYS A 158 7.57 -5.98 13.79
N ASP A 159 8.22 -4.79 13.83
CA ASP A 159 7.59 -3.58 14.37
C ASP A 159 6.37 -3.16 13.52
N LEU A 160 6.50 -3.18 12.20
CA LEU A 160 5.39 -2.90 11.28
C LEU A 160 4.27 -3.94 11.39
N GLU A 161 4.62 -5.23 11.48
CA GLU A 161 3.69 -6.35 11.70
C GLU A 161 2.88 -6.14 12.97
N TYR A 162 3.52 -5.71 14.06
CA TYR A 162 2.83 -5.39 15.31
C TYR A 162 1.85 -4.22 15.14
N GLU A 163 2.26 -3.13 14.48
CA GLU A 163 1.39 -1.97 14.21
C GLU A 163 0.16 -2.36 13.37
N ILE A 164 0.36 -3.15 12.29
CA ILE A 164 -0.74 -3.59 11.41
C ILE A 164 -1.65 -4.60 12.12
N SER A 165 -1.09 -5.55 12.88
CA SER A 165 -1.87 -6.53 13.65
C SER A 165 -2.75 -5.84 14.70
N LYS A 166 -2.28 -4.75 15.28
CA LYS A 166 -3.08 -3.93 16.19
C LYS A 166 -4.25 -3.24 15.47
N LEU A 167 -4.05 -2.78 14.23
CA LEU A 167 -5.15 -2.24 13.41
C LEU A 167 -6.20 -3.31 13.12
N ASP A 168 -5.79 -4.54 12.77
CA ASP A 168 -6.70 -5.66 12.51
C ASP A 168 -7.51 -6.03 13.76
N ALA A 169 -6.85 -6.09 14.92
CA ALA A 169 -7.50 -6.33 16.19
C ALA A 169 -8.53 -5.23 16.56
N ASN A 170 -8.16 -3.96 16.36
CA ASN A 170 -9.04 -2.82 16.61
C ASN A 170 -10.28 -2.83 15.69
N LEU A 171 -10.10 -3.17 14.41
CA LEU A 171 -11.18 -3.30 13.44
C LEU A 171 -12.10 -4.47 13.79
N THR A 172 -11.53 -5.61 14.15
CA THR A 172 -12.25 -6.79 14.60
C THR A 172 -13.07 -6.48 15.84
N GLU A 173 -12.48 -5.86 16.86
CA GLU A 173 -13.17 -5.47 18.08
C GLU A 173 -14.31 -4.47 17.79
N ALA A 174 -14.03 -3.45 16.97
CA ALA A 174 -15.02 -2.44 16.61
C ALA A 174 -16.27 -3.05 15.95
N ILE A 175 -16.11 -4.10 15.14
CA ILE A 175 -17.24 -4.74 14.44
C ILE A 175 -17.89 -5.81 15.31
N THR A 176 -17.12 -6.66 16.00
CA THR A 176 -17.69 -7.76 16.78
C THR A 176 -18.50 -7.27 17.97
N SER A 177 -18.04 -6.19 18.63
CA SER A 177 -18.71 -5.57 19.78
C SER A 177 -19.81 -4.57 19.38
N ALA A 178 -20.01 -4.33 18.08
CA ALA A 178 -20.96 -3.35 17.59
C ALA A 178 -22.41 -3.75 17.86
N LYS A 179 -23.23 -2.75 18.23
CA LYS A 179 -24.69 -2.89 18.35
C LYS A 179 -25.35 -2.98 16.97
N TYR A 180 -24.87 -2.18 16.02
CA TYR A 180 -25.36 -2.14 14.65
C TYR A 180 -24.31 -2.72 13.72
N LYS A 181 -24.67 -3.71 12.91
CA LYS A 181 -23.72 -4.43 12.03
C LYS A 181 -24.05 -4.28 10.55
N ILE A 182 -24.68 -3.16 10.20
CA ILE A 182 -25.01 -2.82 8.81
C ILE A 182 -24.45 -1.45 8.52
N ILE A 183 -23.76 -1.33 7.39
CA ILE A 183 -23.36 -0.04 6.81
C ILE A 183 -23.87 0.09 5.39
N VAL A 184 -24.15 1.31 4.97
CA VAL A 184 -24.47 1.65 3.58
C VAL A 184 -23.31 2.45 3.00
N THR A 185 -22.88 2.09 1.81
CA THR A 185 -21.71 2.66 1.15
C THR A 185 -22.02 3.05 -0.30
N ASP A 186 -21.25 3.97 -0.86
CA ASP A 186 -21.33 4.36 -2.26
C ASP A 186 -20.48 3.50 -3.20
N SER A 187 -19.65 2.61 -2.64
CA SER A 187 -18.70 1.80 -3.39
C SER A 187 -18.53 0.39 -2.81
N ASP A 188 -18.23 -0.55 -3.69
CA ASP A 188 -17.93 -1.94 -3.35
C ASP A 188 -16.59 -2.12 -2.62
N ILE A 189 -15.75 -1.09 -2.60
CA ILE A 189 -14.46 -1.05 -1.89
C ILE A 189 -14.58 -1.46 -0.40
N PHE A 190 -15.73 -1.23 0.22
CA PHE A 190 -15.97 -1.54 1.63
C PHE A 190 -16.37 -2.99 1.89
N LYS A 191 -16.63 -3.79 0.85
CA LYS A 191 -17.07 -5.20 1.01
C LYS A 191 -16.04 -6.09 1.71
N PHE A 192 -14.75 -5.71 1.73
CA PHE A 192 -13.77 -6.43 2.53
C PHE A 192 -14.11 -6.49 4.02
N LEU A 193 -14.94 -5.56 4.53
CA LEU A 193 -15.40 -5.54 5.93
C LEU A 193 -16.37 -6.68 6.27
N GLU A 194 -16.96 -7.33 5.26
CA GLU A 194 -17.87 -8.47 5.48
C GLU A 194 -17.18 -9.66 6.14
N LYS A 195 -15.87 -9.85 5.90
CA LYS A 195 -15.08 -10.89 6.56
C LYS A 195 -14.99 -10.71 8.10
N TYR A 196 -15.23 -9.49 8.60
CA TYR A 196 -15.30 -9.20 10.04
C TYR A 196 -16.70 -9.33 10.63
N GLY A 197 -17.70 -9.72 9.81
CA GLY A 197 -19.08 -9.91 10.23
C GLY A 197 -19.97 -8.68 10.07
N LEU A 198 -19.56 -7.69 9.29
CA LEU A 198 -20.35 -6.52 8.96
C LEU A 198 -21.18 -6.81 7.69
N LYS A 199 -22.45 -6.42 7.67
CA LYS A 199 -23.25 -6.40 6.44
C LYS A 199 -22.99 -5.09 5.71
N VAL A 200 -22.45 -5.16 4.50
CA VAL A 200 -22.17 -3.99 3.64
C VAL A 200 -23.19 -3.91 2.52
N ILE A 201 -24.00 -2.85 2.48
CA ILE A 201 -24.93 -2.58 1.39
C ILE A 201 -24.31 -1.50 0.51
N SER A 202 -23.70 -1.91 -0.57
CA SER A 202 -23.11 -0.99 -1.54
C SER A 202 -24.15 -0.50 -2.54
N LEU A 203 -24.19 0.82 -2.72
CA LEU A 203 -24.99 1.54 -3.71
C LEU A 203 -24.12 2.04 -4.87
N GLU A 204 -23.03 1.34 -5.15
CA GLU A 204 -22.19 1.65 -6.30
C GLU A 204 -23.00 1.55 -7.60
N ASP A 205 -22.83 2.55 -8.47
CA ASP A 205 -23.53 2.60 -9.76
C ASP A 205 -22.91 1.60 -10.74
N ASN A 206 -23.24 0.34 -10.55
CA ASN A 206 -22.82 -0.78 -11.36
C ASN A 206 -23.99 -1.74 -11.63
N LYS A 207 -23.74 -2.84 -12.33
CA LYS A 207 -24.75 -3.86 -12.70
C LYS A 207 -25.49 -4.49 -11.51
N ASP A 208 -24.91 -4.43 -10.31
CA ASP A 208 -25.45 -5.03 -9.09
C ASP A 208 -26.37 -4.06 -8.31
N LEU A 209 -26.45 -2.80 -8.75
CA LEU A 209 -27.37 -1.82 -8.19
C LEU A 209 -28.81 -2.13 -8.69
N SER A 210 -29.67 -2.55 -7.78
CA SER A 210 -31.06 -2.90 -8.07
C SER A 210 -32.04 -2.02 -7.30
N THR A 211 -33.25 -1.88 -7.84
CA THR A 211 -34.37 -1.21 -7.15
C THR A 211 -34.64 -1.83 -5.78
N ASN A 212 -34.55 -3.16 -5.67
CA ASN A 212 -34.77 -3.86 -4.40
C ASN A 212 -33.73 -3.47 -3.35
N LYS A 213 -32.45 -3.33 -3.74
CA LYS A 213 -31.38 -2.90 -2.84
C LYS A 213 -31.61 -1.46 -2.34
N ILE A 214 -32.05 -0.57 -3.24
CA ILE A 214 -32.39 0.82 -2.87
C ILE A 214 -33.58 0.84 -1.91
N GLU A 215 -34.63 0.05 -2.14
CA GLU A 215 -35.79 -0.05 -1.24
C GLU A 215 -35.40 -0.67 0.13
N GLU A 216 -34.50 -1.65 0.17
CA GLU A 216 -33.95 -2.19 1.41
C GLU A 216 -33.30 -1.06 2.22
N VAL A 217 -32.43 -0.25 1.62
CA VAL A 217 -31.78 0.88 2.29
C VAL A 217 -32.80 1.89 2.78
N LYS A 218 -33.84 2.24 1.99
CA LYS A 218 -34.91 3.15 2.43
C LYS A 218 -35.68 2.62 3.67
N ASN A 219 -35.94 1.32 3.72
CA ASN A 219 -36.58 0.69 4.87
C ASN A 219 -35.68 0.76 6.10
N LEU A 220 -34.39 0.45 5.98
CA LEU A 220 -33.43 0.59 7.09
C LEU A 220 -33.33 2.03 7.61
N ILE A 221 -33.38 3.02 6.72
CA ILE A 221 -33.41 4.44 7.09
C ILE A 221 -34.69 4.77 7.88
N LYS A 222 -35.86 4.33 7.34
CA LYS A 222 -37.16 4.56 8.00
C LYS A 222 -37.24 3.93 9.39
N GLU A 223 -36.61 2.78 9.56
CA GLU A 223 -36.48 2.07 10.83
C GLU A 223 -35.37 2.65 11.74
N LYS A 224 -34.72 3.73 11.32
CA LYS A 224 -33.60 4.38 12.04
C LYS A 224 -32.40 3.45 12.28
N GLN A 225 -32.24 2.43 11.42
CA GLN A 225 -31.11 1.52 11.47
C GLN A 225 -29.88 2.06 10.74
N ILE A 226 -30.04 3.10 9.89
CA ILE A 226 -28.97 3.79 9.18
C ILE A 226 -29.08 5.28 9.44
N LYS A 227 -27.95 5.89 9.81
CA LYS A 227 -27.78 7.34 9.98
C LYS A 227 -26.72 7.89 9.03
N TYR A 228 -25.70 7.11 8.73
CA TYR A 228 -24.56 7.52 7.91
C TYR A 228 -24.48 6.71 6.61
N ILE A 229 -24.04 7.38 5.55
CA ILE A 229 -23.61 6.70 4.31
C ILE A 229 -22.11 6.94 4.14
N TYR A 230 -21.35 5.86 3.95
CA TYR A 230 -19.91 5.90 3.74
C TYR A 230 -19.58 6.07 2.28
N SER A 231 -18.62 6.93 1.99
CA SER A 231 -18.16 7.23 0.64
C SER A 231 -16.64 7.29 0.55
N THR A 232 -16.12 7.12 -0.66
CA THR A 232 -14.69 7.25 -0.95
C THR A 232 -14.29 8.68 -1.30
N THR A 233 -15.25 9.50 -1.69
CA THR A 233 -15.06 10.91 -2.07
C THR A 233 -16.20 11.77 -1.53
N SER A 234 -16.01 13.07 -1.54
CA SER A 234 -17.07 14.04 -1.19
C SER A 234 -18.22 14.07 -2.21
N LYS A 235 -17.98 13.60 -3.44
CA LYS A 235 -18.97 13.58 -4.52
C LYS A 235 -19.42 12.12 -4.75
N THR A 236 -20.67 11.83 -4.38
CA THR A 236 -21.29 10.52 -4.56
C THR A 236 -22.12 10.44 -5.85
N ASN A 237 -22.53 9.24 -6.24
CA ASN A 237 -23.46 9.05 -7.36
C ASN A 237 -24.85 9.64 -7.06
N ASP A 238 -25.69 9.78 -8.10
CA ASP A 238 -27.00 10.44 -7.99
C ASP A 238 -27.95 9.70 -7.00
N THR A 239 -27.91 8.38 -6.95
CA THR A 239 -28.72 7.56 -6.04
C THR A 239 -28.39 7.87 -4.59
N VAL A 240 -27.09 7.85 -4.26
CA VAL A 240 -26.61 8.14 -2.90
C VAL A 240 -26.86 9.60 -2.52
N THR A 241 -26.55 10.54 -3.43
CA THR A 241 -26.82 11.97 -3.24
C THR A 241 -28.30 12.22 -2.92
N LYS A 242 -29.21 11.57 -3.65
CA LYS A 242 -30.65 11.69 -3.42
C LYS A 242 -31.07 11.09 -2.08
N LEU A 243 -30.58 9.90 -1.73
CA LEU A 243 -30.90 9.27 -0.43
C LEU A 243 -30.44 10.13 0.75
N ILE A 244 -29.25 10.72 0.69
CA ILE A 244 -28.72 11.63 1.71
C ILE A 244 -29.65 12.82 1.89
N LYS A 245 -29.98 13.50 0.78
CA LYS A 245 -30.81 14.72 0.79
C LYS A 245 -32.25 14.46 1.27
N ASP A 246 -32.89 13.43 0.69
CA ASP A 246 -34.31 13.16 0.96
C ASP A 246 -34.57 12.64 2.38
N ASN A 247 -33.56 12.08 3.04
CA ASN A 247 -33.69 11.45 4.36
C ASN A 247 -32.85 12.16 5.46
N ASN A 248 -32.20 13.26 5.13
CA ASN A 248 -31.34 14.01 6.06
C ASN A 248 -30.26 13.12 6.71
N LEU A 249 -29.60 12.28 5.90
CA LEU A 249 -28.52 11.43 6.34
C LEU A 249 -27.19 12.22 6.37
N GLU A 250 -26.23 11.73 7.13
CA GLU A 250 -24.88 12.28 7.16
C GLU A 250 -23.97 11.44 6.26
N GLN A 251 -23.15 12.10 5.46
CA GLN A 251 -22.10 11.46 4.67
C GLN A 251 -20.79 11.42 5.45
N ILE A 252 -20.13 10.27 5.45
CA ILE A 252 -18.79 10.11 6.00
C ILE A 252 -17.85 9.67 4.87
N THR A 253 -16.81 10.47 4.62
CA THR A 253 -15.79 10.12 3.63
C THR A 253 -14.65 9.38 4.31
N ILE A 254 -14.32 8.19 3.80
CA ILE A 254 -13.22 7.35 4.24
C ILE A 254 -12.00 7.63 3.36
N ASN A 255 -10.84 7.82 3.97
CA ASN A 255 -9.60 8.00 3.23
C ASN A 255 -9.10 6.64 2.73
N THR A 256 -9.17 6.43 1.43
CA THR A 256 -8.75 5.17 0.79
C THR A 256 -7.27 5.12 0.45
N MET A 257 -6.54 6.23 0.62
CA MET A 257 -5.13 6.35 0.25
C MET A 257 -4.83 6.02 -1.23
N HIS A 258 -5.84 6.01 -2.07
CA HIS A 258 -5.70 5.65 -3.49
C HIS A 258 -4.96 6.73 -4.28
N SER A 259 -5.30 8.00 -4.05
CA SER A 259 -4.57 9.14 -4.62
C SER A 259 -3.57 9.70 -3.61
N THR A 260 -2.38 10.07 -4.07
CA THR A 260 -1.43 10.80 -3.25
C THR A 260 -1.97 12.20 -2.99
N ASP A 261 -2.63 12.38 -1.86
CA ASP A 261 -3.06 13.69 -1.39
C ASP A 261 -1.84 14.44 -0.82
N GLY A 262 -1.70 15.73 -1.12
CA GLY A 262 -0.65 16.58 -0.55
C GLY A 262 -0.64 16.61 0.99
N ASN A 263 -1.78 16.35 1.62
CA ASN A 263 -1.91 16.26 3.05
C ASN A 263 -1.20 15.04 3.65
N ILE A 264 -1.13 13.90 2.93
CA ILE A 264 -0.43 12.69 3.40
C ILE A 264 1.09 12.89 3.41
N THR A 265 1.62 13.69 2.48
CA THR A 265 3.07 13.93 2.37
C THR A 265 3.58 15.03 3.29
N ASN A 266 2.72 15.93 3.76
CA ASN A 266 3.09 17.15 4.50
C ASN A 266 2.57 17.20 5.94
N SER A 267 1.80 16.20 6.39
CA SER A 267 1.23 16.13 7.74
C SER A 267 1.88 15.01 8.56
N ASN A 268 1.63 15.04 9.86
CA ASN A 268 1.97 13.90 10.75
C ASN A 268 1.06 12.67 10.49
N GLU A 269 0.27 12.68 9.42
CA GLU A 269 -0.55 11.56 9.01
C GLU A 269 0.31 10.51 8.31
N ASN A 270 0.03 9.26 8.62
CA ASN A 270 0.65 8.10 7.99
C ASN A 270 -0.40 6.98 7.85
N TYR A 271 -0.03 5.88 7.19
CA TYR A 271 -0.93 4.76 6.98
C TYR A 271 -1.64 4.31 8.27
N ILE A 272 -0.90 4.18 9.38
CA ILE A 272 -1.45 3.71 10.67
C ILE A 272 -2.47 4.70 11.23
N THR A 273 -2.16 6.00 11.19
CA THR A 273 -3.09 7.04 11.67
C THR A 273 -4.33 7.16 10.79
N ILE A 274 -4.17 7.06 9.46
CA ILE A 274 -5.30 7.07 8.52
C ILE A 274 -6.23 5.89 8.77
N MET A 275 -5.69 4.67 8.87
CA MET A 275 -6.48 3.48 9.15
C MET A 275 -7.17 3.55 10.53
N THR A 276 -6.48 4.09 11.54
CA THR A 276 -7.09 4.32 12.86
C THR A 276 -8.26 5.30 12.76
N ASN A 277 -8.12 6.39 12.01
CA ASN A 277 -9.19 7.35 11.79
C ASN A 277 -10.36 6.72 11.01
N ASN A 278 -10.08 5.93 9.97
CA ASN A 278 -11.10 5.20 9.22
C ASN A 278 -11.92 4.25 10.13
N ILE A 279 -11.26 3.54 11.04
CA ILE A 279 -11.94 2.69 12.04
C ILE A 279 -12.81 3.54 12.98
N ASN A 280 -12.33 4.70 13.41
CA ASN A 280 -13.12 5.62 14.27
C ASN A 280 -14.33 6.19 13.52
N GLU A 281 -14.19 6.48 12.23
CA GLU A 281 -15.31 6.91 11.40
C GLU A 281 -16.38 5.77 11.26
N LEU A 282 -15.95 4.52 11.06
CA LEU A 282 -16.87 3.37 11.04
C LEU A 282 -17.65 3.23 12.35
N LYS A 283 -17.02 3.49 13.51
CA LYS A 283 -17.67 3.40 14.81
C LYS A 283 -18.87 4.34 14.97
N LYS A 284 -18.95 5.44 14.21
CA LYS A 284 -20.09 6.38 14.29
C LYS A 284 -21.43 5.70 13.92
N GLU A 285 -21.42 4.80 12.92
CA GLU A 285 -22.61 4.03 12.58
C GLU A 285 -22.80 2.82 13.51
N LEU A 286 -21.70 2.15 13.86
CA LEU A 286 -21.72 0.90 14.60
C LEU A 286 -22.21 1.06 16.07
N TYR A 287 -22.03 2.27 16.65
CA TYR A 287 -22.32 2.56 18.07
C TYR A 287 -23.28 3.73 18.30
N LYS A 288 -24.02 4.17 17.26
CA LYS A 288 -25.01 5.26 17.36
C LYS A 288 -26.17 4.97 18.31
#